data_6d6324aceb76e59d962b64169e861bf0
#
_entry.id   6d6324aceb76e59d962b64169e861bf0
#
_cell.length_a   1.000
_cell.length_b   1.000
_cell.length_c   1.000
_cell.angle_alpha   90.00
_cell.angle_beta   90.00
_cell.angle_gamma   90.00
#
_symmetry.space_group_name_H-M   'P 1'
#
loop_
_entity.id
_entity.type
_entity.pdbx_description
1 polymer ?
#
loop_
_entity_poly.entity_id
_entity_poly.type
_entity_poly.pdbx_seq_one_letter_code
_entity_poly.pdbx_strand_id
1 'polypeptide(L)'
;MPKSVFDKFCCFAIAMKKKYKYSPNADISAAGGIVRVIVGLFLVLVLLFWGGAVQAGPLAERLAQFPQWEGFPPVKVAEGDLVYPDWMEGTWNVTSTLVEQVAPLAPDVVTPGFESNRRYLNQPVNFLVRFQAVSPPLSTLFGRFIPLKPFSESKNLAPAKLNSHVVVADRAFNGLNIARAYLGDRAIQSVKVDPNSPNRQITSLSTGRQLVSIVTGRAAEIPTPEQFIATEVSNQVFRGTSRPYFNQVETTTAYQLRQLPSLAIEAWQVTAVYLSPQDADYFKAQARPVALYRYRLELLPVEAGVSQPVDRVR
;
A
#
# COMPACT_ATOMS: atom_id res chain seq x y z
N MET A 1 -11.13 -14.25 32.16
CA MET A 1 -11.44 -15.12 31.02
C MET A 1 -12.96 -15.19 30.88
N PRO A 2 -13.58 -14.65 29.84
CA PRO A 2 -15.02 -14.79 29.65
C PRO A 2 -15.32 -16.17 29.06
N LYS A 3 -16.27 -16.87 29.70
CA LYS A 3 -16.75 -18.18 29.29
C LYS A 3 -17.35 -18.10 27.88
N SER A 4 -16.96 -19.02 27.04
CA SER A 4 -17.25 -19.14 25.63
C SER A 4 -18.75 -19.16 25.34
N VAL A 5 -19.16 -18.52 24.24
CA VAL A 5 -20.52 -18.48 23.69
C VAL A 5 -21.08 -19.88 23.42
N PHE A 6 -20.23 -20.90 23.40
CA PHE A 6 -20.61 -22.31 23.17
C PHE A 6 -21.41 -22.93 24.31
N ASP A 7 -21.17 -22.51 25.57
CA ASP A 7 -21.88 -23.09 26.73
C ASP A 7 -23.33 -22.65 26.86
N LYS A 8 -23.72 -21.54 26.21
CA LYS A 8 -25.11 -21.06 26.21
C LYS A 8 -26.04 -21.78 25.22
N PHE A 9 -25.46 -22.38 24.17
CA PHE A 9 -26.25 -23.12 23.17
C PHE A 9 -26.64 -24.54 23.63
N CYS A 10 -25.84 -25.17 24.47
CA CYS A 10 -26.13 -26.51 24.98
C CYS A 10 -27.31 -26.53 25.98
N CYS A 11 -27.49 -25.45 26.76
CA CYS A 11 -28.60 -25.37 27.71
C CYS A 11 -29.99 -25.12 27.06
N PHE A 12 -30.01 -24.52 25.87
CA PHE A 12 -31.28 -24.23 25.17
C PHE A 12 -31.90 -25.49 24.52
N ALA A 13 -31.05 -26.42 24.08
CA ALA A 13 -31.50 -27.67 23.47
C ALA A 13 -32.07 -28.67 24.48
N ILE A 14 -31.66 -28.60 25.76
CA ILE A 14 -32.11 -29.49 26.82
C ILE A 14 -33.43 -29.01 27.44
N ALA A 15 -33.74 -27.72 27.40
CA ALA A 15 -34.98 -27.15 27.96
C ALA A 15 -36.22 -27.46 27.13
N MET A 16 -36.07 -27.74 25.83
CA MET A 16 -37.19 -28.04 24.96
C MET A 16 -37.68 -29.51 25.03
N LYS A 17 -36.95 -30.41 25.68
CA LYS A 17 -37.35 -31.84 25.79
C LYS A 17 -38.39 -32.12 26.87
N LYS A 18 -38.82 -31.16 27.68
CA LYS A 18 -39.64 -31.41 28.86
C LYS A 18 -41.12 -30.99 28.79
N LYS A 19 -41.64 -30.51 27.64
CA LYS A 19 -43.00 -29.98 27.52
C LYS A 19 -43.88 -30.53 26.40
N TYR A 20 -43.51 -31.58 25.70
CA TYR A 20 -44.42 -32.17 24.72
C TYR A 20 -44.99 -33.52 25.22
N LYS A 21 -46.20 -33.48 25.78
CA LYS A 21 -47.04 -34.67 25.94
C LYS A 21 -47.48 -35.09 24.54
N TYR A 22 -47.05 -36.26 24.13
CA TYR A 22 -47.38 -36.89 22.85
C TYR A 22 -48.91 -37.13 22.78
N SER A 23 -49.60 -36.49 21.84
CA SER A 23 -50.94 -36.78 21.43
C SER A 23 -50.87 -37.60 20.12
N PRO A 24 -51.47 -38.80 20.02
CA PRO A 24 -51.23 -39.70 18.90
C PRO A 24 -52.04 -39.42 17.61
N ASN A 25 -52.64 -38.23 17.45
CA ASN A 25 -53.38 -37.87 16.26
C ASN A 25 -53.08 -36.46 15.73
N ALA A 26 -51.82 -36.09 15.60
CA ALA A 26 -51.43 -34.86 14.90
C ALA A 26 -50.91 -35.23 13.50
N ASP A 27 -51.53 -34.65 12.48
CA ASP A 27 -51.21 -34.85 11.05
C ASP A 27 -49.71 -34.65 10.77
N ILE A 28 -49.07 -35.72 10.34
CA ILE A 28 -47.61 -35.78 9.99
C ILE A 28 -47.28 -34.84 8.82
N SER A 29 -48.27 -34.33 8.08
CA SER A 29 -48.09 -33.45 6.92
C SER A 29 -47.69 -32.02 7.30
N ALA A 30 -48.17 -31.47 8.41
CA ALA A 30 -47.88 -30.10 8.83
C ALA A 30 -46.48 -29.94 9.48
N ALA A 31 -46.00 -30.97 10.19
CA ALA A 31 -44.71 -30.97 10.84
C ALA A 31 -43.53 -30.96 9.84
N GLY A 32 -43.71 -31.63 8.67
CA GLY A 32 -42.68 -31.66 7.61
C GLY A 32 -42.49 -30.31 6.93
N GLY A 33 -43.52 -29.46 6.84
CA GLY A 33 -43.44 -28.12 6.27
C GLY A 33 -42.65 -27.14 7.16
N ILE A 34 -42.93 -27.16 8.45
CA ILE A 34 -42.24 -26.27 9.43
C ILE A 34 -40.74 -26.61 9.55
N VAL A 35 -40.40 -27.90 9.58
CA VAL A 35 -38.99 -28.34 9.64
C VAL A 35 -38.22 -27.90 8.38
N ARG A 36 -38.82 -28.03 7.18
CA ARG A 36 -38.21 -27.57 5.93
C ARG A 36 -38.00 -26.06 5.91
N VAL A 37 -38.90 -25.24 6.43
CA VAL A 37 -38.77 -23.79 6.52
C VAL A 37 -37.69 -23.42 7.52
N ILE A 38 -37.59 -24.08 8.67
CA ILE A 38 -36.54 -23.84 9.69
C ILE A 38 -35.19 -24.24 9.14
N VAL A 39 -35.06 -25.38 8.47
CA VAL A 39 -33.78 -25.80 7.83
C VAL A 39 -33.39 -24.84 6.69
N GLY A 40 -34.36 -24.38 5.89
CA GLY A 40 -34.13 -23.39 4.85
C GLY A 40 -33.65 -22.05 5.42
N LEU A 41 -34.29 -21.54 6.48
CA LEU A 41 -33.89 -20.34 7.18
C LEU A 41 -32.49 -20.49 7.84
N PHE A 42 -32.18 -21.63 8.41
CA PHE A 42 -30.87 -21.92 9.01
C PHE A 42 -29.79 -22.00 7.93
N LEU A 43 -30.07 -22.62 6.77
CA LEU A 43 -29.13 -22.62 5.63
C LEU A 43 -28.89 -21.23 5.08
N VAL A 44 -29.91 -20.39 4.93
CA VAL A 44 -29.76 -18.99 4.52
C VAL A 44 -28.95 -18.20 5.55
N LEU A 45 -29.20 -18.42 6.85
CA LEU A 45 -28.43 -17.78 7.90
C LEU A 45 -26.95 -18.21 7.88
N VAL A 46 -26.66 -19.50 7.68
CA VAL A 46 -25.32 -20.03 7.52
C VAL A 46 -24.63 -19.45 6.29
N LEU A 47 -25.35 -19.31 5.17
CA LEU A 47 -24.80 -18.67 3.96
C LEU A 47 -24.54 -17.18 4.14
N LEU A 48 -25.33 -16.46 4.94
CA LEU A 48 -25.08 -15.05 5.28
C LEU A 48 -23.87 -14.88 6.20
N PHE A 49 -23.57 -15.85 7.06
CA PHE A 49 -22.35 -15.84 7.89
C PHE A 49 -21.11 -16.43 7.18
N TRP A 50 -21.31 -17.11 6.04
CA TRP A 50 -20.20 -17.58 5.19
C TRP A 50 -19.75 -16.54 4.15
N GLY A 51 -20.27 -15.32 4.21
CA GLY A 51 -19.63 -14.18 3.55
C GLY A 51 -18.21 -14.09 4.09
N GLY A 52 -17.23 -14.62 3.33
CA GLY A 52 -15.84 -14.64 3.73
C GLY A 52 -15.44 -13.23 4.15
N ALA A 53 -15.06 -13.05 5.41
CA ALA A 53 -14.41 -11.83 5.83
C ALA A 53 -13.23 -11.64 4.85
N VAL A 54 -13.28 -10.58 4.04
CA VAL A 54 -12.12 -10.16 3.25
C VAL A 54 -11.02 -9.92 4.27
N GLN A 55 -10.14 -10.90 4.43
CA GLN A 55 -9.03 -10.79 5.37
C GLN A 55 -8.12 -9.70 4.81
N ALA A 56 -8.00 -8.60 5.56
CA ALA A 56 -7.07 -7.54 5.21
C ALA A 56 -5.67 -8.16 5.07
N GLY A 57 -4.97 -7.80 4.01
CA GLY A 57 -3.59 -8.26 3.85
C GLY A 57 -2.65 -7.57 4.85
N PRO A 58 -1.43 -8.09 5.03
CA PRO A 58 -0.46 -7.56 6.00
C PRO A 58 -0.17 -6.06 5.86
N LEU A 59 -0.21 -5.49 4.64
CA LEU A 59 0.00 -4.05 4.44
C LEU A 59 -1.23 -3.23 4.84
N ALA A 60 -2.43 -3.74 4.56
CA ALA A 60 -3.67 -3.11 5.01
C ALA A 60 -3.75 -3.12 6.55
N GLU A 61 -3.40 -4.23 7.19
CA GLU A 61 -3.32 -4.34 8.66
C GLU A 61 -2.30 -3.35 9.23
N ARG A 62 -1.12 -3.22 8.60
CA ARG A 62 -0.09 -2.28 9.02
C ARG A 62 -0.58 -0.83 8.99
N LEU A 63 -1.27 -0.42 7.91
CA LEU A 63 -1.85 0.93 7.82
C LEU A 63 -2.92 1.17 8.89
N ALA A 64 -3.72 0.15 9.23
CA ALA A 64 -4.73 0.23 10.27
C ALA A 64 -4.13 0.38 11.68
N GLN A 65 -2.90 -0.10 11.92
CA GLN A 65 -2.20 0.01 13.18
C GLN A 65 -1.55 1.38 13.42
N PHE A 66 -1.59 2.30 12.45
CA PHE A 66 -1.04 3.64 12.65
C PHE A 66 -1.68 4.36 13.86
N PRO A 67 -0.92 5.02 14.73
CA PRO A 67 0.54 5.23 14.72
C PRO A 67 1.35 4.17 15.51
N GLN A 68 0.74 3.08 15.98
CA GLN A 68 1.38 2.04 16.78
C GLN A 68 2.17 1.04 15.89
N TRP A 69 3.11 1.56 15.10
CA TRP A 69 3.96 0.73 14.25
C TRP A 69 5.15 0.16 15.01
N GLU A 70 5.29 -1.15 14.95
CA GLU A 70 6.43 -1.87 15.50
C GLU A 70 7.15 -2.62 14.39
N GLY A 71 8.49 -2.64 14.46
CA GLY A 71 9.33 -3.35 13.49
C GLY A 71 9.20 -2.83 12.05
N PHE A 72 9.80 -3.58 11.15
CA PHE A 72 9.77 -3.32 9.71
C PHE A 72 8.56 -3.98 9.04
N PRO A 73 8.13 -3.47 7.87
CA PRO A 73 7.04 -4.08 7.12
C PRO A 73 7.45 -5.45 6.55
N PRO A 74 6.47 -6.33 6.26
CA PRO A 74 6.72 -7.63 5.64
C PRO A 74 7.08 -7.47 4.16
N VAL A 75 8.33 -7.17 3.86
CA VAL A 75 8.84 -6.94 2.50
C VAL A 75 9.77 -8.05 2.03
N LYS A 76 9.81 -8.25 0.72
CA LYS A 76 10.83 -9.04 0.04
C LYS A 76 11.94 -8.12 -0.48
N VAL A 77 13.11 -8.68 -0.75
CA VAL A 77 14.20 -7.96 -1.41
C VAL A 77 13.68 -7.32 -2.70
N ALA A 78 14.02 -6.04 -2.90
CA ALA A 78 13.54 -5.31 -4.06
C ALA A 78 14.29 -5.74 -5.33
N GLU A 79 13.57 -6.36 -6.26
CA GLU A 79 14.05 -6.76 -7.58
C GLU A 79 13.28 -5.99 -8.65
N GLY A 80 13.98 -5.40 -9.63
CA GLY A 80 13.37 -4.61 -10.71
C GLY A 80 12.58 -3.40 -10.18
N ASP A 81 11.54 -2.99 -10.89
CA ASP A 81 10.61 -1.93 -10.49
C ASP A 81 9.39 -2.45 -9.74
N LEU A 82 8.74 -1.57 -8.96
CA LEU A 82 7.39 -1.83 -8.46
C LEU A 82 6.41 -1.75 -9.63
N VAL A 83 5.62 -2.81 -9.80
CA VAL A 83 4.57 -2.88 -10.82
C VAL A 83 3.28 -2.37 -10.21
N TYR A 84 2.65 -1.43 -10.89
CA TYR A 84 1.38 -0.81 -10.55
C TYR A 84 0.24 -1.38 -11.39
N PRO A 85 -1.02 -1.28 -10.96
CA PRO A 85 -2.18 -1.61 -11.78
C PRO A 85 -2.27 -0.72 -13.04
N ASP A 86 -2.84 -1.26 -14.11
CA ASP A 86 -2.98 -0.56 -15.40
C ASP A 86 -3.72 0.78 -15.28
N TRP A 87 -4.68 0.89 -14.36
CA TRP A 87 -5.44 2.13 -14.15
C TRP A 87 -4.60 3.28 -13.55
N MET A 88 -3.37 3.03 -13.13
CA MET A 88 -2.44 4.09 -12.70
C MET A 88 -1.66 4.69 -13.87
N GLU A 89 -1.68 4.08 -15.06
CA GLU A 89 -0.93 4.60 -16.21
C GLU A 89 -1.35 6.05 -16.54
N GLY A 90 -0.37 6.91 -16.77
CA GLY A 90 -0.58 8.30 -17.13
C GLY A 90 0.19 9.29 -16.27
N THR A 91 -0.10 10.58 -16.49
CA THR A 91 0.42 11.69 -15.67
C THR A 91 -0.70 12.22 -14.80
N TRP A 92 -0.40 12.43 -13.54
CA TRP A 92 -1.36 12.82 -12.51
C TRP A 92 -0.92 14.10 -11.80
N ASN A 93 -1.85 15.02 -11.60
CA ASN A 93 -1.67 16.15 -10.70
C ASN A 93 -2.02 15.69 -9.29
N VAL A 94 -1.06 15.72 -8.39
CA VAL A 94 -1.19 15.25 -7.01
C VAL A 94 -1.30 16.43 -6.07
N THR A 95 -2.34 16.40 -5.23
CA THR A 95 -2.42 17.25 -4.04
C THR A 95 -2.08 16.38 -2.82
N SER A 96 -0.95 16.64 -2.18
CA SER A 96 -0.47 15.93 -1.00
C SER A 96 -0.64 16.81 0.24
N THR A 97 -1.30 16.29 1.25
CA THR A 97 -1.50 17.00 2.54
C THR A 97 -0.97 16.14 3.67
N LEU A 98 0.04 16.63 4.40
CA LEU A 98 0.48 16.04 5.66
C LEU A 98 -0.61 16.29 6.71
N VAL A 99 -1.30 15.24 7.14
CA VAL A 99 -2.43 15.36 8.09
C VAL A 99 -2.02 15.04 9.51
N GLU A 100 -0.95 14.28 9.69
CA GLU A 100 -0.49 13.86 11.01
C GLU A 100 1.01 13.58 11.01
N GLN A 101 1.71 13.99 12.08
CA GLN A 101 3.09 13.58 12.34
C GLN A 101 3.25 13.16 13.79
N VAL A 102 3.94 12.05 14.01
CA VAL A 102 4.15 11.44 15.33
C VAL A 102 5.62 11.07 15.49
N ALA A 103 6.19 11.36 16.65
CA ALA A 103 7.50 10.86 17.09
C ALA A 103 7.27 9.85 18.23
N PRO A 104 7.16 8.54 17.91
CA PRO A 104 6.72 7.54 18.88
C PRO A 104 7.67 7.35 20.08
N LEU A 105 8.93 7.77 19.92
CA LEU A 105 10.00 7.60 20.92
C LEU A 105 10.40 8.92 21.59
N ALA A 106 9.68 10.02 21.32
CA ALA A 106 9.93 11.30 21.96
C ALA A 106 9.58 11.25 23.47
N PRO A 107 10.31 11.98 24.36
CA PRO A 107 11.43 12.88 24.04
C PRO A 107 12.78 12.18 23.89
N ASP A 108 12.89 10.88 24.20
CA ASP A 108 14.18 10.18 24.32
C ASP A 108 14.93 10.07 22.97
N VAL A 109 14.19 9.87 21.89
CA VAL A 109 14.75 9.79 20.53
C VAL A 109 13.87 10.59 19.57
N VAL A 110 14.46 11.59 18.91
CA VAL A 110 13.78 12.42 17.91
C VAL A 110 14.71 12.58 16.70
N THR A 111 14.19 12.34 15.50
CA THR A 111 14.97 12.50 14.27
C THR A 111 15.20 13.98 13.92
N PRO A 112 16.37 14.35 13.38
CA PRO A 112 16.62 15.70 12.90
C PRO A 112 15.55 16.13 11.88
N GLY A 113 15.05 17.36 12.02
CA GLY A 113 14.04 17.91 11.11
C GLY A 113 12.58 17.54 11.41
N PHE A 114 12.30 16.68 12.39
CA PHE A 114 10.91 16.32 12.76
C PHE A 114 10.07 17.56 13.06
N GLU A 115 10.52 18.42 13.95
CA GLU A 115 9.79 19.65 14.32
C GLU A 115 9.67 20.65 13.15
N SER A 116 10.68 20.72 12.28
CA SER A 116 10.62 21.62 11.12
C SER A 116 9.58 21.20 10.07
N ASN A 117 9.17 19.94 10.06
CA ASN A 117 8.13 19.43 9.16
C ASN A 117 6.73 19.84 9.64
N ARG A 118 6.54 20.28 10.88
CA ARG A 118 5.27 20.75 11.41
C ARG A 118 4.67 21.91 10.59
N ARG A 119 5.50 22.70 9.93
CA ARG A 119 5.07 23.77 9.01
C ARG A 119 4.25 23.27 7.81
N TYR A 120 4.38 22.00 7.45
CA TYR A 120 3.62 21.39 6.35
C TYR A 120 2.31 20.75 6.82
N LEU A 121 2.04 20.70 8.14
CA LEU A 121 0.83 20.09 8.67
C LEU A 121 -0.41 20.83 8.16
N ASN A 122 -1.31 20.08 7.52
CA ASN A 122 -2.53 20.58 6.88
C ASN A 122 -2.31 21.62 5.76
N GLN A 123 -1.09 21.69 5.21
CA GLN A 123 -0.77 22.50 4.05
C GLN A 123 -0.73 21.62 2.80
N PRO A 124 -1.57 21.88 1.78
CA PRO A 124 -1.51 21.14 0.53
C PRO A 124 -0.24 21.49 -0.25
N VAL A 125 0.42 20.47 -0.79
CA VAL A 125 1.56 20.60 -1.67
C VAL A 125 1.20 19.92 -3.00
N ASN A 126 1.34 20.63 -4.13
CA ASN A 126 0.98 20.15 -5.44
C ASN A 126 2.23 19.78 -6.24
N PHE A 127 2.17 18.65 -6.94
CA PHE A 127 3.22 18.19 -7.84
C PHE A 127 2.67 17.21 -8.87
N LEU A 128 3.45 16.95 -9.91
CA LEU A 128 3.12 15.95 -10.92
C LEU A 128 3.80 14.61 -10.61
N VAL A 129 3.08 13.52 -10.89
CA VAL A 129 3.65 12.18 -10.96
C VAL A 129 3.26 11.52 -12.26
N ARG A 130 4.13 10.60 -12.74
CA ARG A 130 3.90 9.85 -13.96
C ARG A 130 4.13 8.37 -13.73
N PHE A 131 3.20 7.57 -14.24
CA PHE A 131 3.32 6.13 -14.35
C PHE A 131 3.29 5.77 -15.83
N GLN A 132 4.20 4.91 -16.26
CA GLN A 132 4.40 4.63 -17.68
C GLN A 132 4.41 3.13 -17.94
N ALA A 133 3.83 2.74 -19.07
CA ALA A 133 3.92 1.39 -19.57
C ALA A 133 5.33 1.11 -20.09
N VAL A 134 5.94 0.02 -19.62
CA VAL A 134 7.25 -0.44 -20.11
C VAL A 134 7.17 -1.91 -20.49
N SER A 135 7.97 -2.31 -21.47
CA SER A 135 8.10 -3.73 -21.80
C SER A 135 8.85 -4.42 -20.66
N PRO A 136 8.31 -5.50 -20.09
CA PRO A 136 9.01 -6.22 -19.03
C PRO A 136 10.32 -6.81 -19.56
N PRO A 137 11.41 -6.83 -18.77
CA PRO A 137 12.64 -7.50 -19.15
C PRO A 137 12.38 -8.98 -19.47
N LEU A 138 13.09 -9.53 -20.48
CA LEU A 138 12.94 -10.93 -20.86
C LEU A 138 13.08 -11.90 -19.68
N SER A 139 13.93 -11.60 -18.71
CA SER A 139 14.11 -12.39 -17.49
C SER A 139 12.83 -12.56 -16.66
N THR A 140 11.96 -11.55 -16.66
CA THR A 140 10.67 -11.60 -15.95
C THR A 140 9.65 -12.47 -16.68
N LEU A 141 9.74 -12.56 -18.01
CA LEU A 141 8.90 -13.42 -18.83
C LEU A 141 9.28 -14.91 -18.63
N PHE A 142 10.55 -15.22 -18.48
CA PHE A 142 11.04 -16.60 -18.26
C PHE A 142 10.93 -17.07 -16.80
N GLY A 143 10.90 -16.18 -15.81
CA GLY A 143 10.71 -16.53 -14.38
C GLY A 143 9.28 -16.97 -14.02
N ARG A 144 8.32 -16.84 -14.93
CA ARG A 144 6.94 -17.35 -14.82
C ARG A 144 6.74 -18.71 -15.48
N PHE A 145 7.77 -19.53 -15.62
CA PHE A 145 7.58 -20.93 -16.00
C PHE A 145 6.82 -21.66 -14.88
N ILE A 146 5.50 -21.73 -15.06
CA ILE A 146 4.67 -22.76 -14.44
C ILE A 146 5.32 -24.11 -14.77
N PRO A 147 5.55 -25.01 -13.81
CA PRO A 147 6.02 -26.35 -14.12
C PRO A 147 5.03 -26.99 -15.09
N LEU A 148 5.50 -27.29 -16.28
CA LEU A 148 4.76 -28.01 -17.30
C LEU A 148 4.41 -29.39 -16.75
N LYS A 149 3.16 -29.56 -16.28
CA LYS A 149 2.57 -30.88 -16.22
C LYS A 149 2.50 -31.40 -17.67
N PRO A 150 2.81 -32.69 -17.92
CA PRO A 150 2.77 -33.24 -19.27
C PRO A 150 1.36 -33.09 -19.85
N PHE A 151 1.32 -32.52 -21.01
CA PHE A 151 0.16 -32.13 -21.80
C PHE A 151 -0.70 -33.35 -22.14
N SER A 152 -1.92 -33.37 -21.63
CA SER A 152 -3.02 -34.13 -22.21
C SER A 152 -3.82 -33.14 -23.05
N GLU A 153 -4.00 -33.49 -24.32
CA GLU A 153 -4.65 -32.66 -25.35
C GLU A 153 -5.99 -32.03 -24.87
N SER A 154 -6.04 -30.72 -24.80
CA SER A 154 -7.29 -29.97 -24.83
C SER A 154 -7.18 -28.91 -25.93
N LYS A 155 -7.82 -29.18 -27.06
CA LYS A 155 -8.07 -28.25 -28.16
C LYS A 155 -8.95 -27.10 -27.61
N ASN A 156 -8.56 -25.86 -27.93
CA ASN A 156 -9.28 -24.60 -27.71
C ASN A 156 -9.02 -23.89 -26.37
N LEU A 157 -7.76 -23.54 -26.07
CA LEU A 157 -7.49 -22.33 -25.29
C LEU A 157 -7.03 -21.21 -26.26
N ALA A 158 -7.86 -20.17 -26.37
CA ALA A 158 -7.39 -18.91 -26.95
C ALA A 158 -6.12 -18.47 -26.22
N PRO A 159 -5.08 -17.94 -26.91
CA PRO A 159 -3.89 -17.47 -26.22
C PRO A 159 -4.32 -16.39 -25.24
N ALA A 160 -4.08 -16.63 -23.95
CA ALA A 160 -4.22 -15.57 -22.95
C ALA A 160 -3.38 -14.40 -23.46
N LYS A 161 -4.01 -13.23 -23.65
CA LYS A 161 -3.32 -11.98 -23.99
C LYS A 161 -2.25 -11.79 -22.90
N LEU A 162 -1.02 -12.17 -23.22
CA LEU A 162 0.14 -11.84 -22.42
C LEU A 162 0.23 -10.31 -22.53
N ASN A 163 -0.18 -9.59 -21.47
CA ASN A 163 0.00 -8.14 -21.43
C ASN A 163 1.49 -7.89 -21.68
N SER A 164 1.80 -7.32 -22.83
CA SER A 164 3.18 -7.10 -23.29
C SER A 164 3.84 -5.92 -22.59
N HIS A 165 3.16 -5.30 -21.61
CA HIS A 165 3.66 -4.16 -20.85
C HIS A 165 3.28 -4.29 -19.38
N VAL A 166 4.04 -3.62 -18.53
CA VAL A 166 3.77 -3.40 -17.11
C VAL A 166 3.86 -1.91 -16.81
N VAL A 167 3.05 -1.45 -15.87
CA VAL A 167 3.04 -0.03 -15.47
C VAL A 167 4.02 0.16 -14.32
N VAL A 168 4.94 1.10 -14.46
CA VAL A 168 5.94 1.45 -13.45
C VAL A 168 5.99 2.97 -13.23
N ALA A 169 6.44 3.41 -12.05
CA ALA A 169 6.63 4.83 -11.78
C ALA A 169 7.84 5.36 -12.56
N ASP A 170 7.69 6.53 -13.19
CA ASP A 170 8.83 7.30 -13.69
C ASP A 170 9.55 7.95 -12.51
N ARG A 171 10.47 7.21 -11.91
CA ARG A 171 11.13 7.60 -10.65
C ARG A 171 11.91 8.90 -10.78
N ALA A 172 12.53 9.16 -11.93
CA ALA A 172 13.29 10.40 -12.15
C ALA A 172 12.37 11.61 -12.23
N PHE A 173 11.30 11.52 -13.02
CA PHE A 173 10.29 12.56 -13.16
C PHE A 173 9.58 12.81 -11.81
N ASN A 174 9.10 11.76 -11.16
CA ASN A 174 8.38 11.86 -9.90
C ASN A 174 9.26 12.45 -8.80
N GLY A 175 10.48 11.93 -8.67
CA GLY A 175 11.43 12.43 -7.68
C GLY A 175 11.80 13.90 -7.88
N LEU A 176 11.95 14.36 -9.14
CA LEU A 176 12.22 15.76 -9.45
C LEU A 176 11.06 16.67 -9.05
N ASN A 177 9.84 16.31 -9.45
CA ASN A 177 8.65 17.12 -9.17
C ASN A 177 8.34 17.18 -7.66
N ILE A 178 8.40 16.05 -6.96
CA ILE A 178 8.22 16.00 -5.51
C ILE A 178 9.29 16.85 -4.81
N ALA A 179 10.56 16.67 -5.16
CA ALA A 179 11.65 17.40 -4.51
C ALA A 179 11.51 18.93 -4.72
N ARG A 180 11.13 19.37 -5.92
CA ARG A 180 10.90 20.79 -6.21
C ARG A 180 9.70 21.35 -5.44
N ALA A 181 8.62 20.59 -5.33
CA ALA A 181 7.43 21.03 -4.59
C ALA A 181 7.72 21.28 -3.10
N TYR A 182 8.57 20.47 -2.48
CA TYR A 182 8.89 20.61 -1.05
C TYR A 182 10.09 21.53 -0.76
N LEU A 183 11.08 21.59 -1.66
CA LEU A 183 12.34 22.31 -1.42
C LEU A 183 12.47 23.57 -2.28
N GLY A 184 11.60 23.74 -3.27
CA GLY A 184 11.66 24.84 -4.24
C GLY A 184 12.51 24.49 -5.48
N ASP A 185 12.16 25.07 -6.62
CA ASP A 185 12.79 24.77 -7.92
C ASP A 185 14.29 24.99 -7.93
N ARG A 186 14.75 26.09 -7.29
CA ARG A 186 16.18 26.47 -7.24
C ARG A 186 17.01 25.55 -6.36
N ALA A 187 16.40 24.80 -5.47
CA ALA A 187 17.11 23.91 -4.54
C ALA A 187 17.55 22.60 -5.21
N ILE A 188 16.89 22.21 -6.29
CA ILE A 188 17.11 20.91 -6.95
C ILE A 188 17.86 21.09 -8.26
N GLN A 189 19.06 20.54 -8.35
CA GLN A 189 19.84 20.52 -9.58
C GLN A 189 19.42 19.40 -10.51
N SER A 190 19.25 18.17 -10.00
CA SER A 190 18.84 17.02 -10.80
C SER A 190 18.34 15.87 -9.92
N VAL A 191 17.49 15.01 -10.51
CA VAL A 191 17.17 13.68 -10.00
C VAL A 191 17.47 12.66 -11.08
N LYS A 192 18.26 11.64 -10.76
CA LYS A 192 18.69 10.60 -11.68
C LYS A 192 18.46 9.23 -11.06
N VAL A 193 18.02 8.29 -11.88
CA VAL A 193 17.99 6.87 -11.54
C VAL A 193 19.21 6.20 -12.15
N ASP A 194 19.81 5.28 -11.42
CA ASP A 194 20.96 4.52 -11.90
C ASP A 194 20.54 3.63 -13.09
N PRO A 195 21.18 3.75 -14.25
CA PRO A 195 20.83 2.93 -15.43
C PRO A 195 20.91 1.42 -15.16
N ASN A 196 21.76 1.00 -14.23
CA ASN A 196 21.96 -0.40 -13.88
C ASN A 196 21.09 -0.89 -12.72
N SER A 197 20.34 0.02 -12.08
CA SER A 197 19.47 -0.31 -10.94
C SER A 197 18.32 0.69 -10.80
N PRO A 198 17.08 0.32 -11.18
CA PRO A 198 15.91 1.19 -11.02
C PRO A 198 15.64 1.51 -9.54
N ASN A 199 16.20 0.73 -8.62
CA ASN A 199 16.06 0.92 -7.19
C ASN A 199 16.97 2.00 -6.61
N ARG A 200 17.96 2.51 -7.38
CA ARG A 200 18.89 3.53 -6.90
C ARG A 200 18.61 4.87 -7.55
N GLN A 201 18.24 5.85 -6.73
CA GLN A 201 17.98 7.23 -7.14
C GLN A 201 18.96 8.17 -6.47
N ILE A 202 19.45 9.18 -7.21
CA ILE A 202 20.35 10.23 -6.73
C ILE A 202 19.68 11.57 -6.98
N THR A 203 19.38 12.29 -5.90
CA THR A 203 18.90 13.67 -5.94
C THR A 203 20.06 14.60 -5.60
N SER A 204 20.45 15.47 -6.55
CA SER A 204 21.49 16.46 -6.37
C SER A 204 20.88 17.83 -6.07
N LEU A 205 21.34 18.46 -4.99
CA LEU A 205 20.92 19.78 -4.56
C LEU A 205 21.87 20.84 -5.11
N SER A 206 21.38 22.06 -5.33
CA SER A 206 22.18 23.21 -5.79
C SER A 206 23.32 23.59 -4.84
N THR A 207 23.23 23.18 -3.57
CA THR A 207 24.27 23.36 -2.54
C THR A 207 25.44 22.38 -2.64
N GLY A 208 25.48 21.50 -3.65
CA GLY A 208 26.44 20.41 -3.77
C GLY A 208 26.15 19.19 -2.89
N ARG A 209 25.08 19.22 -2.11
CA ARG A 209 24.62 18.07 -1.31
C ARG A 209 23.88 17.06 -2.19
N GLN A 210 23.87 15.81 -1.77
CA GLN A 210 23.17 14.73 -2.46
C GLN A 210 22.39 13.87 -1.47
N LEU A 211 21.19 13.44 -1.91
CA LEU A 211 20.46 12.35 -1.30
C LEU A 211 20.56 11.14 -2.24
N VAL A 212 21.16 10.06 -1.77
CA VAL A 212 21.14 8.76 -2.45
C VAL A 212 20.10 7.90 -1.74
N SER A 213 19.08 7.46 -2.47
CA SER A 213 18.04 6.55 -1.96
C SER A 213 18.13 5.22 -2.71
N ILE A 214 18.16 4.12 -1.97
CA ILE A 214 18.24 2.76 -2.53
C ILE A 214 17.09 1.96 -1.94
N VAL A 215 16.13 1.58 -2.77
CA VAL A 215 15.05 0.67 -2.36
C VAL A 215 15.64 -0.72 -2.14
N THR A 216 15.50 -1.23 -0.93
CA THR A 216 16.05 -2.53 -0.49
C THR A 216 14.97 -3.59 -0.31
N GLY A 217 13.74 -3.16 -0.05
CA GLY A 217 12.62 -4.07 0.14
C GLY A 217 11.33 -3.50 -0.43
N ARG A 218 10.43 -4.38 -0.88
CA ARG A 218 9.08 -4.00 -1.30
C ARG A 218 8.07 -5.12 -1.13
N ALA A 219 6.80 -4.72 -1.01
CA ALA A 219 5.66 -5.60 -1.09
C ALA A 219 4.48 -4.85 -1.72
N ALA A 220 3.53 -5.58 -2.30
CA ALA A 220 2.30 -5.01 -2.82
C ALA A 220 1.13 -5.98 -2.62
N GLU A 221 -0.07 -5.43 -2.49
CA GLU A 221 -1.34 -6.13 -2.34
C GLU A 221 -2.39 -5.50 -3.25
N ILE A 222 -3.29 -6.31 -3.77
CA ILE A 222 -4.45 -5.88 -4.57
C ILE A 222 -5.69 -6.42 -3.86
N PRO A 223 -6.21 -5.73 -2.84
CA PRO A 223 -7.37 -6.18 -2.08
C PRO A 223 -8.64 -6.28 -2.94
N THR A 224 -8.82 -5.34 -3.86
CA THR A 224 -9.88 -5.34 -4.89
C THR A 224 -9.32 -4.82 -6.22
N PRO A 225 -10.02 -4.98 -7.35
CA PRO A 225 -9.56 -4.44 -8.64
C PRO A 225 -9.29 -2.93 -8.64
N GLU A 226 -9.99 -2.18 -7.77
CA GLU A 226 -9.86 -0.72 -7.64
C GLU A 226 -8.92 -0.31 -6.51
N GLN A 227 -8.35 -1.26 -5.77
CA GLN A 227 -7.46 -1.00 -4.65
C GLN A 227 -6.06 -1.54 -4.91
N PHE A 228 -5.07 -0.76 -4.56
CA PHE A 228 -3.67 -1.16 -4.60
C PHE A 228 -2.94 -0.63 -3.38
N ILE A 229 -2.26 -1.51 -2.66
CA ILE A 229 -1.44 -1.12 -1.52
C ILE A 229 -0.01 -1.53 -1.83
N ALA A 230 0.93 -0.62 -1.65
CA ALA A 230 2.34 -0.89 -1.86
C ALA A 230 3.18 -0.31 -0.73
N THR A 231 4.26 -1.00 -0.40
CA THR A 231 5.30 -0.51 0.50
C THR A 231 6.67 -0.67 -0.14
N GLU A 232 7.49 0.34 0.02
CA GLU A 232 8.92 0.30 -0.29
C GLU A 232 9.72 0.72 0.95
N VAL A 233 10.78 -0.03 1.21
CA VAL A 233 11.79 0.31 2.22
C VAL A 233 13.05 0.74 1.50
N SER A 234 13.57 1.91 1.82
CA SER A 234 14.77 2.47 1.21
C SER A 234 15.81 2.86 2.26
N ASN A 235 17.07 2.58 1.97
CA ASN A 235 18.20 3.16 2.67
C ASN A 235 18.54 4.51 2.04
N GLN A 236 18.63 5.54 2.88
CA GLN A 236 18.93 6.89 2.45
C GLN A 236 20.28 7.35 3.00
N VAL A 237 21.07 7.99 2.14
CA VAL A 237 22.37 8.57 2.49
C VAL A 237 22.39 10.02 2.07
N PHE A 238 22.49 10.92 3.03
CA PHE A 238 22.68 12.35 2.82
C PHE A 238 24.19 12.65 2.79
N ARG A 239 24.70 13.09 1.64
CA ARG A 239 26.11 13.38 1.38
C ARG A 239 26.33 14.88 1.14
N GLY A 240 27.61 15.31 1.19
CA GLY A 240 27.99 16.71 0.96
C GLY A 240 27.99 17.55 2.24
N THR A 241 27.98 16.89 3.40
CA THR A 241 28.26 17.46 4.72
C THR A 241 29.53 16.82 5.29
N SER A 242 30.12 17.42 6.34
CA SER A 242 31.31 16.86 7.02
C SER A 242 31.09 15.44 7.55
N ARG A 243 29.84 15.09 7.90
CA ARG A 243 29.43 13.73 8.30
C ARG A 243 28.20 13.34 7.49
N PRO A 244 28.26 12.24 6.70
CA PRO A 244 27.08 11.69 6.06
C PRO A 244 26.03 11.29 7.11
N TYR A 245 24.76 11.55 6.80
CA TYR A 245 23.63 11.08 7.63
C TYR A 245 22.95 9.92 6.93
N PHE A 246 22.59 8.90 7.69
CA PHE A 246 21.99 7.68 7.21
C PHE A 246 20.67 7.45 7.93
N ASN A 247 19.66 7.04 7.20
CA ASN A 247 18.41 6.51 7.77
C ASN A 247 17.83 5.43 6.86
N GLN A 248 16.81 4.75 7.36
CA GLN A 248 15.96 3.89 6.57
C GLN A 248 14.55 4.45 6.58
N VAL A 249 13.92 4.45 5.42
CA VAL A 249 12.58 4.99 5.24
C VAL A 249 11.67 3.94 4.64
N GLU A 250 10.56 3.70 5.30
CA GLU A 250 9.43 2.96 4.76
C GLU A 250 8.40 3.95 4.22
N THR A 251 7.88 3.69 3.01
CA THR A 251 6.73 4.41 2.47
C THR A 251 5.67 3.38 2.09
N THR A 252 4.56 3.38 2.82
CA THR A 252 3.42 2.49 2.57
C THR A 252 2.24 3.33 2.12
N THR A 253 1.70 3.04 0.94
CA THR A 253 0.61 3.80 0.32
C THR A 253 -0.52 2.88 -0.09
N ALA A 254 -1.75 3.20 0.34
CA ALA A 254 -2.97 2.57 -0.12
C ALA A 254 -3.67 3.51 -1.11
N TYR A 255 -3.82 3.04 -2.35
CA TYR A 255 -4.49 3.74 -3.44
C TYR A 255 -5.88 3.17 -3.65
N GLN A 256 -6.84 4.05 -3.92
CA GLN A 256 -8.22 3.73 -4.25
C GLN A 256 -8.63 4.45 -5.52
N LEU A 257 -8.93 3.69 -6.57
CA LEU A 257 -9.49 4.23 -7.81
C LEU A 257 -10.93 4.70 -7.55
N ARG A 258 -11.26 5.91 -8.03
CA ARG A 258 -12.60 6.50 -8.07
C ARG A 258 -12.97 6.81 -9.53
N GLN A 259 -14.11 6.34 -9.96
CA GLN A 259 -14.57 6.54 -11.34
C GLN A 259 -15.68 7.59 -11.46
N LEU A 260 -16.43 7.83 -10.39
CA LEU A 260 -17.54 8.79 -10.36
C LEU A 260 -17.33 9.84 -9.26
N PRO A 261 -17.69 11.12 -9.50
CA PRO A 261 -18.23 11.70 -10.73
C PRO A 261 -17.19 11.90 -11.84
N SER A 262 -15.90 11.80 -11.52
CA SER A 262 -14.77 11.89 -12.46
C SER A 262 -13.70 10.90 -12.05
N LEU A 263 -12.82 10.54 -13.01
CA LEU A 263 -11.67 9.68 -12.74
C LEU A 263 -10.74 10.39 -11.75
N ALA A 264 -10.46 9.74 -10.64
CA ALA A 264 -9.53 10.21 -9.61
C ALA A 264 -8.93 9.02 -8.86
N ILE A 265 -7.79 9.24 -8.22
CA ILE A 265 -7.22 8.28 -7.26
C ILE A 265 -7.10 9.00 -5.92
N GLU A 266 -7.72 8.43 -4.91
CA GLU A 266 -7.49 8.82 -3.51
C GLU A 266 -6.44 7.90 -2.91
N ALA A 267 -5.55 8.44 -2.07
CA ALA A 267 -4.59 7.58 -1.40
C ALA A 267 -4.28 8.06 0.03
N TRP A 268 -3.97 7.09 0.88
CA TRP A 268 -3.39 7.31 2.19
C TRP A 268 -1.97 6.77 2.20
N GLN A 269 -1.03 7.61 2.57
CA GLN A 269 0.38 7.25 2.66
C GLN A 269 0.90 7.46 4.06
N VAL A 270 1.65 6.50 4.56
CA VAL A 270 2.46 6.64 5.78
C VAL A 270 3.93 6.51 5.39
N THR A 271 4.71 7.51 5.81
CA THR A 271 6.18 7.47 5.73
C THR A 271 6.72 7.30 7.13
N ALA A 272 7.48 6.23 7.36
CA ALA A 272 8.15 5.93 8.62
C ALA A 272 9.66 6.07 8.46
N VAL A 273 10.30 6.73 9.40
CA VAL A 273 11.76 6.90 9.46
C VAL A 273 12.31 6.03 10.58
N TYR A 274 13.31 5.22 10.25
CA TYR A 274 14.05 4.37 11.16
C TYR A 274 15.50 4.83 11.24
N LEU A 275 16.11 4.66 12.40
CA LEU A 275 17.54 4.94 12.57
C LEU A 275 18.37 3.90 11.83
N SER A 276 19.49 4.34 11.31
CA SER A 276 20.53 3.47 10.75
C SER A 276 21.41 2.89 11.87
N PRO A 277 22.04 1.73 11.68
CA PRO A 277 23.02 1.18 12.63
C PRO A 277 24.19 2.11 12.97
N GLN A 278 24.44 3.16 12.17
CA GLN A 278 25.44 4.19 12.44
C GLN A 278 24.97 5.29 13.41
N ASP A 279 23.66 5.31 13.73
CA ASP A 279 23.11 6.28 14.67
C ASP A 279 23.37 5.85 16.12
N ALA A 280 23.73 6.80 16.98
CA ALA A 280 24.04 6.53 18.39
C ALA A 280 22.83 5.98 19.17
N ASP A 281 21.61 6.36 18.77
CA ASP A 281 20.37 5.96 19.41
C ASP A 281 19.72 4.72 18.76
N TYR A 282 20.40 4.07 17.79
CA TYR A 282 19.87 2.91 17.06
C TYR A 282 19.33 1.81 18.00
N PHE A 283 20.12 1.43 19.00
CA PHE A 283 19.73 0.37 19.93
C PHE A 283 18.58 0.78 20.87
N LYS A 284 18.41 2.08 21.15
CA LYS A 284 17.26 2.59 21.91
C LYS A 284 15.97 2.49 21.12
N ALA A 285 16.04 2.69 19.80
CA ALA A 285 14.89 2.60 18.93
C ALA A 285 14.33 1.18 18.76
N GLN A 286 15.16 0.12 18.93
CA GLN A 286 14.75 -1.29 18.87
C GLN A 286 13.96 -1.62 17.58
N ALA A 287 14.43 -1.15 16.42
CA ALA A 287 13.77 -1.28 15.13
C ALA A 287 12.36 -0.64 15.04
N ARG A 288 11.99 0.25 15.99
CA ARG A 288 10.77 1.05 15.91
C ARG A 288 11.01 2.32 15.10
N PRO A 289 9.98 2.83 14.41
CA PRO A 289 10.13 4.12 13.73
C PRO A 289 10.31 5.25 14.75
N VAL A 290 11.20 6.19 14.42
CA VAL A 290 11.46 7.39 15.24
C VAL A 290 10.64 8.59 14.78
N ALA A 291 10.09 8.53 13.56
CA ALA A 291 9.13 9.50 13.06
C ALA A 291 8.15 8.82 12.11
N LEU A 292 6.89 9.22 12.20
CA LEU A 292 5.79 8.80 11.33
C LEU A 292 5.11 10.04 10.76
N TYR A 293 4.84 10.01 9.45
CA TYR A 293 4.15 11.07 8.72
C TYR A 293 3.02 10.45 7.94
N ARG A 294 1.78 10.90 8.17
CA ARG A 294 0.60 10.45 7.46
C ARG A 294 0.11 11.52 6.50
N TYR A 295 -0.04 11.12 5.22
CA TYR A 295 -0.49 11.99 4.15
C TYR A 295 -1.81 11.51 3.57
N ARG A 296 -2.65 12.46 3.19
CA ARG A 296 -3.75 12.26 2.26
C ARG A 296 -3.31 12.74 0.88
N LEU A 297 -3.51 11.92 -0.13
CA LEU A 297 -3.17 12.23 -1.51
C LEU A 297 -4.44 12.17 -2.36
N GLU A 298 -4.57 13.15 -3.24
CA GLU A 298 -5.59 13.20 -4.29
C GLU A 298 -4.86 13.32 -5.62
N LEU A 299 -5.12 12.39 -6.56
CA LEU A 299 -4.50 12.38 -7.87
C LEU A 299 -5.59 12.57 -8.92
N LEU A 300 -5.47 13.63 -9.70
CA LEU A 300 -6.35 13.94 -10.83
C LEU A 300 -5.58 13.74 -12.15
N PRO A 301 -6.17 13.12 -13.17
CA PRO A 301 -5.48 12.91 -14.42
C PRO A 301 -5.18 14.25 -15.09
N VAL A 302 -3.98 14.38 -15.64
CA VAL A 302 -3.65 15.53 -16.51
C VAL A 302 -4.23 15.22 -17.87
N GLU A 303 -5.21 16.03 -18.32
CA GLU A 303 -5.80 15.87 -19.66
C GLU A 303 -4.72 16.01 -20.74
N ALA A 304 -4.68 15.05 -21.67
CA ALA A 304 -3.80 15.10 -22.83
C ALA A 304 -4.27 16.23 -23.77
N GLY A 305 -3.80 17.45 -23.53
CA GLY A 305 -4.20 18.61 -24.33
C GLY A 305 -3.75 19.98 -23.82
N VAL A 306 -3.40 20.06 -22.53
CA VAL A 306 -2.87 21.32 -21.96
C VAL A 306 -1.34 21.26 -21.96
N SER A 307 -0.74 21.55 -23.11
CA SER A 307 0.69 21.91 -23.16
C SER A 307 0.87 23.18 -22.34
N GLN A 308 1.47 23.06 -21.15
CA GLN A 308 1.91 24.24 -20.44
C GLN A 308 2.89 25.03 -21.32
N PRO A 309 2.78 26.35 -21.37
CA PRO A 309 3.72 27.16 -22.14
C PRO A 309 5.11 26.95 -21.56
N VAL A 310 6.01 26.44 -22.41
CA VAL A 310 7.45 26.45 -22.14
C VAL A 310 7.86 27.92 -22.11
N ASP A 311 8.06 28.48 -20.92
CA ASP A 311 8.69 29.78 -20.77
C ASP A 311 10.09 29.70 -21.43
N ARG A 312 10.17 30.23 -22.65
CA ARG A 312 11.43 30.48 -23.29
C ARG A 312 12.08 31.63 -22.55
N VAL A 313 12.99 31.28 -21.65
CA VAL A 313 13.93 32.25 -21.08
C VAL A 313 14.80 32.74 -22.23
N ARG A 314 14.67 34.01 -22.55
CA ARG A 314 15.63 34.79 -23.34
C ARG A 314 16.86 35.14 -22.49
#